data_6e344ddb9c63926ddbb9473952fc55a9
#
_entry.id   6e344ddb9c63926ddbb9473952fc55a9
#
_cell.length_a   1.000
_cell.length_b   1.000
_cell.length_c   1.000
_cell.angle_alpha   90.00
_cell.angle_beta   90.00
_cell.angle_gamma   90.00
#
_symmetry.space_group_name_H-M   'P 1'
#
loop_
_entity.id
_entity.type
_entity.pdbx_description
1 polymer ?
#
loop_
_entity_poly.entity_id
_entity_poly.type
_entity_poly.pdbx_seq_one_letter_code
_entity_poly.pdbx_strand_id
1 'polypeptide(L)'
;MGFGRSEDRVDVGTVAPHFTLPSQSGEMVSLEDFLGRKPVVLYFYPKDDTPGCKREACAFRDDYEQFGGLDAEVVGISSDSVESHRSFAENHDLPFTLLSDEGGKVRQLYGVPNTLGLFPGRVTYVIDREGVVRHVISSQLAASRHVEEALEALRAIG
;
A
#
# COMPACT_ATOMS: atom_id res chain seq x y z
N MET A 1 -9.20 -22.21 17.57
CA MET A 1 -9.36 -21.96 17.21
C MET A 1 -9.86 -21.34 16.54
N GLY A 2 -10.15 -21.16 16.23
CA GLY A 2 -10.76 -20.70 15.35
C GLY A 2 -10.48 -19.57 14.95
N PHE A 3 -10.14 -19.44 15.18
CA PHE A 3 -9.81 -18.60 14.91
C PHE A 3 -9.33 -18.32 13.86
N GLY A 4 -9.43 -18.61 13.24
CA GLY A 4 -8.95 -18.40 12.02
C GLY A 4 -8.95 -17.02 11.51
N ARG A 5 -9.79 -16.19 11.98
CA ARG A 5 -9.86 -14.93 11.52
C ARG A 5 -8.69 -14.11 11.71
N SER A 6 -8.11 -14.09 12.83
CA SER A 6 -6.92 -13.30 13.07
C SER A 6 -5.75 -13.82 12.27
N GLU A 7 -5.79 -15.07 11.85
CA GLU A 7 -4.73 -15.61 11.03
C GLU A 7 -4.80 -15.13 9.59
N ASP A 8 -5.97 -14.71 9.16
CA ASP A 8 -6.16 -14.24 7.79
C ASP A 8 -5.75 -12.79 7.61
N ARG A 9 -5.45 -12.11 8.70
CA ARG A 9 -5.06 -10.73 8.63
C ARG A 9 -3.60 -10.54 8.86
N VAL A 10 -3.01 -9.64 8.08
CA VAL A 10 -1.62 -9.24 8.29
C VAL A 10 -1.61 -8.13 9.33
N ASP A 11 -0.83 -8.33 10.37
CA ASP A 11 -0.79 -7.41 11.49
C ASP A 11 0.64 -7.08 11.87
N VAL A 12 0.81 -6.18 12.82
CA VAL A 12 2.13 -5.79 13.30
C VAL A 12 2.85 -7.02 13.83
N GLY A 13 4.09 -7.20 13.43
CA GLY A 13 4.91 -8.34 13.81
C GLY A 13 4.81 -9.52 12.85
N THR A 14 3.91 -9.47 11.88
CA THR A 14 3.73 -10.53 10.89
C THR A 14 4.70 -10.32 9.74
N VAL A 15 5.20 -11.41 9.17
CA VAL A 15 5.99 -11.32 7.95
C VAL A 15 5.02 -10.99 6.81
N ALA A 16 5.30 -9.93 6.07
CA ALA A 16 4.44 -9.49 4.98
C ALA A 16 4.43 -10.54 3.87
N PRO A 17 3.25 -10.96 3.41
CA PRO A 17 3.17 -11.93 2.32
C PRO A 17 3.82 -11.39 1.05
N HIS A 18 4.53 -12.25 0.35
CA HIS A 18 5.19 -11.88 -0.91
C HIS A 18 4.16 -11.83 -2.03
N PHE A 19 4.42 -10.99 -3.01
CA PHE A 19 3.56 -10.86 -4.18
C PHE A 19 4.39 -10.39 -5.36
N THR A 20 3.84 -10.58 -6.56
CA THR A 20 4.41 -10.03 -7.78
C THR A 20 3.24 -9.55 -8.63
N LEU A 21 3.23 -8.26 -8.94
CA LEU A 21 2.14 -7.63 -9.68
C LEU A 21 2.69 -6.66 -10.72
N PRO A 22 1.94 -6.42 -11.81
CA PRO A 22 2.39 -5.46 -12.81
C PRO A 22 2.17 -4.02 -12.33
N SER A 23 3.13 -3.17 -12.62
CA SER A 23 3.05 -1.75 -12.30
C SER A 23 2.40 -0.97 -13.42
N GLN A 24 2.23 0.34 -13.23
CA GLN A 24 1.67 1.22 -14.24
C GLN A 24 2.52 1.30 -15.50
N SER A 25 3.77 0.91 -15.42
CA SER A 25 4.64 0.87 -16.61
C SER A 25 4.55 -0.48 -17.32
N GLY A 26 3.88 -1.45 -16.72
CA GLY A 26 3.80 -2.80 -17.23
C GLY A 26 4.88 -3.73 -16.72
N GLU A 27 5.85 -3.20 -15.99
CA GLU A 27 6.91 -4.03 -15.42
C GLU A 27 6.39 -4.75 -14.18
N MET A 28 6.87 -5.98 -13.98
CA MET A 28 6.49 -6.75 -12.80
C MET A 28 7.30 -6.28 -11.60
N VAL A 29 6.63 -6.08 -10.48
CA VAL A 29 7.25 -5.63 -9.24
C VAL A 29 6.89 -6.61 -8.14
N SER A 30 7.89 -7.04 -7.39
CA SER A 30 7.72 -7.97 -6.27
C SER A 30 8.11 -7.30 -4.97
N LEU A 31 7.47 -7.71 -3.88
CA LEU A 31 7.88 -7.21 -2.57
C LEU A 31 9.34 -7.55 -2.31
N GLU A 32 9.78 -8.71 -2.77
CA GLU A 32 11.16 -9.15 -2.59
C GLU A 32 12.18 -8.18 -3.19
N ASP A 33 11.76 -7.38 -4.16
CA ASP A 33 12.67 -6.42 -4.79
C ASP A 33 13.19 -5.38 -3.78
N PHE A 34 12.46 -5.17 -2.71
CA PHE A 34 12.81 -4.19 -1.69
C PHE A 34 13.44 -4.79 -0.44
N LEU A 35 13.26 -6.09 -0.23
CA LEU A 35 13.74 -6.72 0.99
C LEU A 35 15.26 -6.65 1.08
N GLY A 36 15.74 -6.31 2.28
CA GLY A 36 17.16 -6.13 2.52
C GLY A 36 17.70 -4.80 2.05
N ARG A 37 16.84 -3.96 1.45
CA ARG A 37 17.26 -2.70 0.86
C ARG A 37 16.52 -1.50 1.41
N LYS A 38 15.21 -1.54 1.37
CA LYS A 38 14.37 -0.40 1.77
C LYS A 38 13.15 -0.85 2.53
N PRO A 39 12.69 -0.05 3.49
CA PRO A 39 11.35 -0.27 4.03
C PRO A 39 10.32 0.16 2.98
N VAL A 40 9.13 -0.42 3.05
CA VAL A 40 8.07 -0.18 2.09
C VAL A 40 6.83 0.30 2.80
N VAL A 41 6.23 1.38 2.28
CA VAL A 41 4.91 1.81 2.71
C VAL A 41 3.95 1.30 1.63
N LEU A 42 3.22 0.26 1.96
CA LEU A 42 2.34 -0.43 1.04
C LEU A 42 0.90 -0.05 1.37
N TYR A 43 0.23 0.68 0.48
CA TYR A 43 -1.14 1.08 0.79
C TYR A 43 -2.12 0.49 -0.22
N PHE A 44 -3.18 -0.14 0.33
CA PHE A 44 -4.28 -0.67 -0.45
C PHE A 44 -5.39 0.36 -0.47
N TYR A 45 -5.96 0.63 -1.64
CA TYR A 45 -7.01 1.62 -1.77
C TYR A 45 -8.12 1.09 -2.69
N PRO A 46 -9.34 1.64 -2.58
CA PRO A 46 -10.47 1.08 -3.31
C PRO A 46 -10.40 1.21 -4.82
N LYS A 47 -10.12 2.40 -5.33
CA LYS A 47 -10.23 2.59 -6.77
C LYS A 47 -9.57 3.89 -7.21
N ASP A 48 -8.89 3.84 -8.37
CA ASP A 48 -8.27 5.02 -8.97
C ASP A 48 -9.30 6.12 -9.20
N ASP A 49 -8.86 7.35 -9.04
CA ASP A 49 -9.65 8.55 -9.36
C ASP A 49 -10.93 8.77 -8.55
N THR A 50 -11.15 8.01 -7.50
CA THR A 50 -12.20 8.34 -6.55
C THR A 50 -11.68 9.44 -5.62
N PRO A 51 -12.56 10.30 -5.06
CA PRO A 51 -12.10 11.45 -4.29
C PRO A 51 -11.17 11.11 -3.13
N GLY A 52 -11.48 10.08 -2.36
CA GLY A 52 -10.64 9.68 -1.23
C GLY A 52 -9.30 9.13 -1.67
N CYS A 53 -9.30 8.35 -2.75
CA CYS A 53 -8.06 7.75 -3.25
C CYS A 53 -7.18 8.80 -3.92
N LYS A 54 -7.79 9.80 -4.57
CA LYS A 54 -7.05 10.91 -5.12
C LYS A 54 -6.36 11.68 -4.01
N ARG A 55 -7.07 11.97 -2.93
CA ARG A 55 -6.50 12.69 -1.80
C ARG A 55 -5.35 11.92 -1.19
N GLU A 56 -5.49 10.61 -1.03
CA GLU A 56 -4.46 9.79 -0.44
C GLU A 56 -3.23 9.74 -1.33
N ALA A 57 -3.40 9.50 -2.63
CA ALA A 57 -2.28 9.45 -3.56
C ALA A 57 -1.56 10.78 -3.62
N CYS A 58 -2.31 11.88 -3.66
CA CYS A 58 -1.70 13.20 -3.70
C CYS A 58 -1.00 13.54 -2.40
N ALA A 59 -1.51 13.06 -1.27
CA ALA A 59 -0.86 13.28 0.01
C ALA A 59 0.48 12.54 0.07
N PHE A 60 0.53 11.29 -0.41
CA PHE A 60 1.79 10.57 -0.51
C PHE A 60 2.74 11.25 -1.47
N ARG A 61 2.22 11.76 -2.60
CA ARG A 61 3.04 12.47 -3.59
C ARG A 61 3.68 13.71 -2.96
N ASP A 62 2.86 14.49 -2.25
CA ASP A 62 3.34 15.76 -1.70
C ASP A 62 4.42 15.55 -0.64
N ASP A 63 4.39 14.42 0.05
CA ASP A 63 5.37 14.12 1.08
C ASP A 63 6.40 13.08 0.62
N TYR A 64 6.45 12.80 -0.67
CA TYR A 64 7.30 11.74 -1.18
C TYR A 64 8.78 11.95 -0.85
N GLU A 65 9.23 13.20 -0.84
CA GLU A 65 10.61 13.50 -0.49
C GLU A 65 10.93 13.09 0.94
N GLN A 66 9.96 13.21 1.85
CA GLN A 66 10.19 12.81 3.22
C GLN A 66 10.35 11.30 3.33
N PHE A 67 9.58 10.54 2.54
CA PHE A 67 9.74 9.09 2.49
C PHE A 67 11.12 8.72 1.91
N GLY A 68 11.55 9.41 0.86
CA GLY A 68 12.86 9.20 0.28
C GLY A 68 13.98 9.51 1.26
N GLY A 69 13.79 10.54 2.09
CA GLY A 69 14.75 10.89 3.12
C GLY A 69 14.90 9.83 4.19
N LEU A 70 13.88 8.99 4.35
CA LEU A 70 13.90 7.85 5.26
C LEU A 70 14.25 6.55 4.54
N ASP A 71 14.67 6.66 3.29
CA ASP A 71 15.07 5.55 2.43
C ASP A 71 13.93 4.55 2.22
N ALA A 72 12.70 5.03 2.21
CA ALA A 72 11.52 4.20 2.07
C ALA A 72 10.90 4.34 0.69
N GLU A 73 10.22 3.30 0.24
CA GLU A 73 9.48 3.34 -1.01
C GLU A 73 7.99 3.29 -0.73
N VAL A 74 7.22 4.02 -1.52
CA VAL A 74 5.77 4.04 -1.41
C VAL A 74 5.20 3.24 -2.57
N VAL A 75 4.31 2.30 -2.27
CA VAL A 75 3.70 1.43 -3.28
C VAL A 75 2.20 1.38 -3.02
N GLY A 76 1.41 1.72 -4.03
CA GLY A 76 -0.05 1.64 -3.93
C GLY A 76 -0.57 0.42 -4.67
N ILE A 77 -1.62 -0.20 -4.14
CA ILE A 77 -2.24 -1.38 -4.76
C ILE A 77 -3.75 -1.22 -4.81
N SER A 78 -4.33 -1.45 -5.96
CA SER A 78 -5.79 -1.58 -6.09
C SER A 78 -6.09 -2.60 -7.18
N SER A 79 -7.38 -2.91 -7.35
CA SER A 79 -7.79 -3.88 -8.36
C SER A 79 -7.93 -3.28 -9.75
N ASP A 80 -7.60 -2.00 -9.89
CA ASP A 80 -7.66 -1.35 -11.20
C ASP A 80 -6.62 -1.91 -12.15
N SER A 81 -6.85 -1.73 -13.45
CA SER A 81 -5.94 -2.24 -14.48
C SER A 81 -4.66 -1.42 -14.56
N VAL A 82 -3.66 -1.99 -15.25
CA VAL A 82 -2.42 -1.27 -15.51
C VAL A 82 -2.69 0.03 -16.25
N GLU A 83 -3.63 0.01 -17.20
CA GLU A 83 -3.97 1.21 -17.96
C GLU A 83 -4.59 2.29 -17.08
N SER A 84 -5.46 1.89 -16.18
CA SER A 84 -6.07 2.82 -15.24
C SER A 84 -5.01 3.44 -14.35
N HIS A 85 -4.10 2.62 -13.83
CA HIS A 85 -3.00 3.11 -13.00
C HIS A 85 -2.10 4.08 -13.76
N ARG A 86 -1.85 3.79 -15.03
CA ARG A 86 -1.02 4.66 -15.85
C ARG A 86 -1.65 6.05 -15.98
N SER A 87 -2.95 6.08 -16.28
CA SER A 87 -3.68 7.35 -16.41
C SER A 87 -3.71 8.08 -15.08
N PHE A 88 -3.96 7.37 -14.00
CA PHE A 88 -4.04 7.96 -12.68
C PHE A 88 -2.69 8.59 -12.28
N ALA A 89 -1.60 7.84 -12.50
CA ALA A 89 -0.27 8.33 -12.17
C ALA A 89 0.10 9.54 -13.02
N GLU A 90 -0.24 9.52 -14.30
CA GLU A 90 0.09 10.63 -15.18
C GLU A 90 -0.74 11.87 -14.84
N ASN A 91 -2.03 11.68 -14.60
CA ASN A 91 -2.93 12.81 -14.32
C ASN A 91 -2.59 13.53 -13.02
N HIS A 92 -1.97 12.84 -12.09
CA HIS A 92 -1.67 13.41 -10.78
C HIS A 92 -0.17 13.47 -10.48
N ASP A 93 0.66 13.19 -11.47
CA ASP A 93 2.13 13.24 -11.33
C ASP A 93 2.62 12.44 -10.13
N LEU A 94 2.16 11.21 -10.02
CA LEU A 94 2.54 10.35 -8.91
C LEU A 94 3.94 9.77 -9.15
N PRO A 95 4.90 10.04 -8.26
CA PRO A 95 6.28 9.60 -8.47
C PRO A 95 6.56 8.18 -7.99
N PHE A 96 5.56 7.51 -7.43
CA PHE A 96 5.75 6.18 -6.86
C PHE A 96 4.99 5.12 -7.67
N THR A 97 5.20 3.86 -7.31
CA THR A 97 4.66 2.72 -8.04
C THR A 97 3.22 2.42 -7.65
N LEU A 98 2.40 2.15 -8.65
CA LEU A 98 1.04 1.64 -8.46
C LEU A 98 0.99 0.25 -9.06
N LEU A 99 0.50 -0.72 -8.30
CA LEU A 99 0.44 -2.11 -8.74
C LEU A 99 -1.00 -2.54 -8.97
N SER A 100 -1.19 -3.29 -10.05
CA SER A 100 -2.52 -3.76 -10.48
C SER A 100 -2.78 -5.15 -9.90
N ASP A 101 -3.72 -5.23 -8.97
CA ASP A 101 -4.13 -6.49 -8.34
C ASP A 101 -5.51 -6.87 -8.85
N GLU A 102 -5.61 -7.10 -10.15
CA GLU A 102 -6.88 -7.49 -10.76
C GLU A 102 -7.33 -8.81 -10.15
N GLY A 103 -8.58 -8.86 -9.74
CA GLY A 103 -9.10 -10.02 -9.03
C GLY A 103 -8.93 -9.95 -7.52
N GLY A 104 -8.09 -9.04 -7.02
CA GLY A 104 -7.98 -8.81 -5.58
C GLY A 104 -7.29 -9.90 -4.79
N LYS A 105 -6.43 -10.69 -5.43
CA LYS A 105 -5.76 -11.80 -4.75
C LYS A 105 -4.80 -11.33 -3.66
N VAL A 106 -4.02 -10.30 -3.94
CA VAL A 106 -3.06 -9.80 -2.96
C VAL A 106 -3.79 -9.11 -1.81
N ARG A 107 -4.87 -8.40 -2.13
CA ARG A 107 -5.72 -7.82 -1.10
C ARG A 107 -6.22 -8.91 -0.15
N GLN A 108 -6.68 -10.03 -0.69
CA GLN A 108 -7.15 -11.13 0.14
C GLN A 108 -6.01 -11.72 0.96
N LEU A 109 -4.85 -11.83 0.36
CA LEU A 109 -3.69 -12.39 1.02
C LEU A 109 -3.29 -11.55 2.24
N TYR A 110 -3.47 -10.23 2.16
CA TYR A 110 -3.17 -9.34 3.27
C TYR A 110 -4.34 -9.18 4.24
N GLY A 111 -5.50 -9.74 3.91
CA GLY A 111 -6.67 -9.65 4.77
C GLY A 111 -7.28 -8.26 4.80
N VAL A 112 -7.15 -7.49 3.73
CA VAL A 112 -7.73 -6.15 3.66
C VAL A 112 -9.25 -6.29 3.56
N PRO A 113 -10.01 -5.66 4.46
CA PRO A 113 -11.46 -5.85 4.48
C PRO A 113 -12.14 -5.36 3.21
N ASN A 114 -13.22 -6.04 2.88
CA ASN A 114 -14.06 -5.66 1.76
C ASN A 114 -15.42 -5.33 2.36
N THR A 115 -15.72 -4.07 2.48
CA THR A 115 -16.88 -3.60 3.21
C THR A 115 -18.18 -3.99 2.54
N LEU A 116 -18.76 -5.08 2.98
CA LEU A 116 -20.05 -5.58 2.47
C LEU A 116 -20.07 -5.75 0.96
N GLY A 117 -18.92 -5.88 0.36
CA GLY A 117 -18.84 -5.99 -1.09
C GLY A 117 -19.10 -4.69 -1.82
N LEU A 118 -19.35 -3.61 -1.11
CA LEU A 118 -19.63 -2.33 -1.74
C LEU A 118 -18.36 -1.64 -2.22
N PHE A 119 -17.37 -1.62 -1.38
CA PHE A 119 -16.06 -1.11 -1.78
C PHE A 119 -15.01 -1.71 -0.87
N PRO A 120 -13.83 -1.92 -1.41
CA PRO A 120 -12.72 -2.50 -0.64
C PRO A 120 -12.24 -1.54 0.45
N GLY A 121 -11.61 -2.09 1.45
CA GLY A 121 -11.05 -1.29 2.53
C GLY A 121 -9.82 -0.52 2.12
N ARG A 122 -9.44 0.43 2.95
CA ARG A 122 -8.24 1.23 2.77
C ARG A 122 -7.31 0.94 3.95
N VAL A 123 -6.17 0.31 3.68
CA VAL A 123 -5.23 -0.08 4.72
C VAL A 123 -3.82 0.20 4.24
N THR A 124 -2.99 0.77 5.11
CA THR A 124 -1.59 1.03 4.80
C THR A 124 -0.73 0.22 5.76
N TYR A 125 0.25 -0.48 5.20
CA TYR A 125 1.21 -1.28 5.96
C TYR A 125 2.59 -0.66 5.85
N VAL A 126 3.28 -0.52 6.98
CA VAL A 126 4.67 -0.10 6.99
C VAL A 126 5.50 -1.36 7.23
N ILE A 127 6.31 -1.72 6.25
CA ILE A 127 7.07 -2.97 6.24
C ILE A 127 8.55 -2.61 6.32
N ASP A 128 9.28 -3.23 7.26
CA ASP A 128 10.69 -2.91 7.42
C ASP A 128 11.55 -3.67 6.39
N ARG A 129 12.86 -3.45 6.45
CA ARG A 129 13.78 -4.04 5.48
C ARG A 129 13.81 -5.57 5.54
N GLU A 130 13.46 -6.14 6.68
CA GLU A 130 13.40 -7.59 6.82
C GLU A 130 12.08 -8.18 6.38
N GLY A 131 11.14 -7.33 5.96
CA GLY A 131 9.84 -7.80 5.49
C GLY A 131 8.83 -7.99 6.59
N VAL A 132 9.06 -7.42 7.77
CA VAL A 132 8.13 -7.55 8.90
C VAL A 132 7.27 -6.29 8.97
N VAL A 133 5.97 -6.48 9.17
CA VAL A 133 5.04 -5.36 9.29
C VAL A 133 5.26 -4.68 10.64
N ARG A 134 5.52 -3.39 10.61
CA ARG A 134 5.80 -2.61 11.82
C ARG A 134 4.64 -1.71 12.23
N HIS A 135 3.76 -1.39 11.30
CA HIS A 135 2.62 -0.54 11.61
C HIS A 135 1.52 -0.80 10.61
N VAL A 136 0.27 -0.69 11.04
CA VAL A 136 -0.90 -0.86 10.19
C VAL A 136 -1.83 0.31 10.44
N ILE A 137 -2.24 1.00 9.37
CA ILE A 137 -3.17 2.11 9.46
C ILE A 137 -4.43 1.72 8.68
N SER A 138 -5.56 1.67 9.36
CA SER A 138 -6.82 1.31 8.74
C SER A 138 -7.83 2.42 8.97
N SER A 139 -8.09 3.21 7.94
CA SER A 139 -9.04 4.31 8.03
C SER A 139 -9.55 4.65 6.65
N GLN A 140 -10.86 4.77 6.52
CA GLN A 140 -11.47 5.13 5.26
C GLN A 140 -11.50 6.64 5.04
N LEU A 141 -11.40 7.40 6.10
CA LEU A 141 -11.73 8.83 6.01
C LEU A 141 -10.57 9.80 5.99
N ALA A 142 -9.45 9.45 6.57
CA ALA A 142 -8.38 10.41 6.77
C ALA A 142 -7.15 10.06 5.94
N ALA A 143 -7.15 10.51 4.69
CA ALA A 143 -6.01 10.25 3.81
C ALA A 143 -4.70 10.77 4.39
N SER A 144 -4.70 11.97 4.95
CA SER A 144 -3.49 12.54 5.52
C SER A 144 -2.98 11.76 6.69
N ARG A 145 -3.88 11.08 7.41
CA ARG A 145 -3.49 10.29 8.56
C ARG A 145 -2.62 9.11 8.17
N HIS A 146 -2.92 8.50 7.02
CA HIS A 146 -2.11 7.40 6.52
C HIS A 146 -0.67 7.86 6.27
N VAL A 147 -0.52 9.05 5.70
CA VAL A 147 0.81 9.59 5.40
C VAL A 147 1.55 9.92 6.70
N GLU A 148 0.89 10.62 7.63
CA GLU A 148 1.54 11.02 8.87
C GLU A 148 1.97 9.84 9.72
N GLU A 149 1.08 8.86 9.87
CA GLU A 149 1.40 7.69 10.69
C GLU A 149 2.48 6.84 10.04
N ALA A 150 2.47 6.75 8.70
CA ALA A 150 3.51 6.01 8.01
C ALA A 150 4.88 6.65 8.23
N LEU A 151 4.95 7.98 8.15
CA LEU A 151 6.21 8.68 8.39
C LEU A 151 6.70 8.48 9.81
N GLU A 152 5.78 8.56 10.78
CA GLU A 152 6.15 8.34 12.18
C GLU A 152 6.67 6.93 12.41
N ALA A 153 6.00 5.94 11.82
CA ALA A 153 6.42 4.56 11.97
C ALA A 153 7.81 4.32 11.37
N LEU A 154 8.07 4.94 10.22
CA LEU A 154 9.38 4.82 9.57
C LEU A 154 10.47 5.43 10.42
N ARG A 155 10.21 6.57 11.04
CA ARG A 155 11.19 7.22 11.91
C ARG A 155 11.48 6.37 13.12
N ALA A 156 10.49 5.65 13.61
CA ALA A 156 10.66 4.80 14.79
C ALA A 156 11.51 3.57 14.52
N ILE A 157 11.47 3.05 13.30
CA ILE A 157 12.24 1.85 12.97
C ILE A 157 13.59 2.18 12.33
N GLY A 158 13.76 3.41 11.92
CA GLY A 158 14.99 3.85 11.29
C GLY A 158 15.99 4.29 12.27
#